data_72274ae91db4674610beec350cc71aeb
#
_entry.id   72274ae91db4674610beec350cc71aeb
#
_cell.length_a   1.000
_cell.length_b   1.000
_cell.length_c   1.000
_cell.angle_alpha   90.00
_cell.angle_beta   90.00
_cell.angle_gamma   90.00
#
_symmetry.space_group_name_H-M   'P 1'
#
loop_
_entity.id
_entity.type
_entity.pdbx_description
1 polymer ?
#
loop_
_entity_poly.entity_id
_entity_poly.type
_entity_poly.pdbx_seq_one_letter_code
_entity_poly.pdbx_strand_id
1 'polypeptide(L)'
;MHTPRLLRSCALAALVAAVVASGSVARPAAADAPLTIRVGAGANDTVSNLFDAIQLGYFKARGLDVQIQIMNSGAAEAAALAGGALDIAESNVVSTSAAHLRGIPFTYIAPGAEYNTNAPTTLMICPKNSPVKTGKDLNGKNFGVVALADLSQLGPITWIDSTGGDGSTIHYVEMPAAGMGAAIERGTVDAAMVPEPALQIALASGASKVCAKAFDAVAPAFMLNGWITTTDYVKKNPAAVRKFRDAMLDAAKWANKNHKASAEIFKQYSKAPPDVIDAMTRATFAEKFDPDLFQPVINAAAKYKFIDRPFPAADILTL
;
A
#
# COMPACT_ATOMS: atom_id res chain seq x y z
N MET A 1 67.38 -80.06 29.84
CA MET A 1 66.63 -81.23 30.32
C MET A 1 65.17 -81.01 30.14
N HIS A 2 64.52 -81.88 29.38
CA HIS A 2 63.09 -82.15 29.25
C HIS A 2 62.17 -81.12 28.52
N THR A 3 61.97 -81.35 27.22
CA THR A 3 60.69 -81.35 26.57
C THR A 3 59.71 -82.33 27.20
N PRO A 4 58.39 -82.47 26.92
CA PRO A 4 57.67 -82.24 25.69
C PRO A 4 56.15 -81.91 25.82
N ARG A 5 55.54 -81.86 24.60
CA ARG A 5 54.17 -82.23 24.17
C ARG A 5 53.09 -81.15 24.19
N LEU A 6 52.76 -80.64 23.04
CA LEU A 6 51.67 -80.98 22.10
C LEU A 6 50.34 -81.38 22.72
N LEU A 7 49.31 -80.62 22.48
CA LEU A 7 48.01 -81.16 22.11
C LEU A 7 47.16 -80.12 21.33
N ARG A 8 46.72 -80.61 20.22
CA ARG A 8 45.78 -79.91 19.27
C ARG A 8 44.39 -79.91 19.86
N SER A 9 43.62 -78.83 19.57
CA SER A 9 42.17 -78.98 19.41
C SER A 9 41.63 -77.84 18.52
N CYS A 10 40.97 -78.24 17.47
CA CYS A 10 40.13 -77.41 16.57
C CYS A 10 38.90 -76.97 17.30
N ALA A 11 38.49 -75.72 17.03
CA ALA A 11 37.07 -75.37 17.09
C ALA A 11 36.76 -74.10 16.27
N LEU A 12 36.05 -74.30 15.23
CA LEU A 12 34.99 -73.53 14.58
C LEU A 12 35.07 -71.98 14.63
N ALA A 13 35.32 -71.43 13.46
CA ALA A 13 35.01 -70.09 13.11
C ALA A 13 33.48 -69.90 12.96
N ALA A 14 32.89 -69.11 13.82
CA ALA A 14 31.52 -68.57 13.60
C ALA A 14 31.63 -67.13 13.04
N LEU A 15 31.39 -67.01 11.75
CA LEU A 15 31.30 -65.74 11.04
C LEU A 15 29.92 -65.09 11.40
N VAL A 16 29.89 -64.11 12.27
CA VAL A 16 28.72 -63.29 12.49
C VAL A 16 28.83 -62.10 11.53
N ALA A 17 28.12 -62.14 10.39
CA ALA A 17 27.94 -61.06 9.48
C ALA A 17 26.95 -60.04 10.11
N ALA A 18 27.46 -58.94 10.69
CA ALA A 18 26.67 -57.84 11.13
C ALA A 18 26.25 -57.05 9.87
N VAL A 19 25.01 -57.23 9.42
CA VAL A 19 24.37 -56.38 8.43
C VAL A 19 24.13 -55.04 9.09
N VAL A 20 25.02 -54.06 8.86
CA VAL A 20 24.79 -52.64 9.18
C VAL A 20 23.78 -52.12 8.16
N ALA A 21 22.48 -52.19 8.50
CA ALA A 21 21.44 -51.47 7.78
C ALA A 21 21.68 -49.97 7.95
N SER A 22 22.36 -49.36 6.99
CA SER A 22 22.50 -47.92 6.90
C SER A 22 21.13 -47.31 6.58
N GLY A 23 20.30 -47.16 7.61
CA GLY A 23 19.08 -46.33 7.52
C GLY A 23 19.52 -44.93 7.24
N SER A 24 19.42 -44.50 5.99
CA SER A 24 19.49 -43.07 5.63
C SER A 24 18.31 -42.37 6.31
N VAL A 25 18.54 -41.86 7.50
CA VAL A 25 17.63 -40.89 8.12
C VAL A 25 17.64 -39.67 7.18
N ALA A 26 16.61 -39.55 6.36
CA ALA A 26 16.38 -38.34 5.57
C ALA A 26 16.39 -37.18 6.56
N ARG A 27 17.45 -36.40 6.54
CA ARG A 27 17.55 -35.16 7.29
C ARG A 27 16.39 -34.29 6.78
N PRO A 28 15.47 -33.80 7.64
CA PRO A 28 14.48 -32.86 7.18
C PRO A 28 15.23 -31.71 6.51
N ALA A 29 14.87 -31.40 5.25
CA ALA A 29 15.44 -30.27 4.54
C ALA A 29 15.26 -29.06 5.48
N ALA A 30 16.37 -28.43 5.85
CA ALA A 30 16.31 -27.20 6.63
C ALA A 30 15.42 -26.26 5.81
N ALA A 31 14.29 -25.85 6.38
CA ALA A 31 13.44 -24.84 5.75
C ALA A 31 14.33 -23.64 5.46
N ASP A 32 14.43 -23.24 4.20
CA ASP A 32 15.20 -22.06 3.82
C ASP A 32 14.78 -20.87 4.70
N ALA A 33 15.75 -20.12 5.19
CA ALA A 33 15.48 -18.93 5.99
C ALA A 33 14.52 -18.00 5.20
N PRO A 34 13.52 -17.40 5.87
CA PRO A 34 12.60 -16.50 5.20
C PRO A 34 13.34 -15.39 4.46
N LEU A 35 12.92 -15.07 3.25
CA LEU A 35 13.48 -13.96 2.50
C LEU A 35 12.97 -12.64 3.09
N THR A 36 13.88 -11.82 3.58
CA THR A 36 13.57 -10.48 4.10
C THR A 36 13.23 -9.54 2.96
N ILE A 37 12.12 -8.81 3.10
CA ILE A 37 11.66 -7.76 2.17
C ILE A 37 11.41 -6.49 2.97
N ARG A 38 12.09 -5.40 2.58
CA ARG A 38 11.94 -4.07 3.21
C ARG A 38 10.83 -3.31 2.47
N VAL A 39 9.76 -2.98 3.19
CA VAL A 39 8.56 -2.36 2.64
C VAL A 39 8.34 -0.99 3.24
N GLY A 40 8.29 0.05 2.40
CA GLY A 40 7.92 1.42 2.79
C GLY A 40 6.42 1.64 2.65
N ALA A 41 5.78 2.20 3.68
CA ALA A 41 4.37 2.56 3.64
C ALA A 41 4.02 3.62 4.71
N GLY A 42 2.97 4.40 4.46
CA GLY A 42 2.37 5.25 5.49
C GLY A 42 1.57 4.45 6.52
N ALA A 43 1.27 5.05 7.68
CA ALA A 43 0.36 4.45 8.67
C ALA A 43 -1.07 5.00 8.48
N ASN A 44 -1.67 4.73 7.35
CA ASN A 44 -3.02 5.13 6.98
C ASN A 44 -3.87 3.93 6.56
N ASP A 45 -5.19 4.14 6.44
CA ASP A 45 -6.12 3.04 6.19
C ASP A 45 -5.98 2.42 4.79
N THR A 46 -5.52 3.17 3.80
CA THR A 46 -5.39 2.66 2.41
C THR A 46 -4.26 1.64 2.24
N VAL A 47 -3.45 1.43 3.27
CA VAL A 47 -2.41 0.39 3.31
C VAL A 47 -2.63 -0.63 4.44
N SER A 48 -3.77 -0.57 5.14
CA SER A 48 -4.03 -1.44 6.31
C SER A 48 -4.00 -2.92 5.98
N ASN A 49 -4.30 -3.33 4.74
CA ASN A 49 -4.16 -4.72 4.29
C ASN A 49 -2.71 -5.26 4.35
N LEU A 50 -1.68 -4.40 4.34
CA LEU A 50 -0.30 -4.81 4.60
C LEU A 50 -0.14 -5.28 6.05
N PHE A 51 -0.70 -4.51 7.00
CA PHE A 51 -0.68 -4.87 8.42
C PHE A 51 -1.48 -6.14 8.68
N ASP A 52 -2.62 -6.30 8.00
CA ASP A 52 -3.41 -7.53 8.03
C ASP A 52 -2.58 -8.73 7.53
N ALA A 53 -1.90 -8.59 6.39
CA ALA A 53 -1.06 -9.64 5.82
C ALA A 53 0.05 -10.09 6.76
N ILE A 54 0.62 -9.15 7.52
CA ILE A 54 1.67 -9.43 8.51
C ILE A 54 1.07 -10.14 9.72
N GLN A 55 0.03 -9.59 10.34
CA GLN A 55 -0.58 -10.13 11.56
C GLN A 55 -1.23 -11.50 11.33
N LEU A 56 -1.83 -11.71 10.16
CA LEU A 56 -2.42 -13.00 9.78
C LEU A 56 -1.40 -14.01 9.26
N GLY A 57 -0.12 -13.62 9.16
CA GLY A 57 0.96 -14.52 8.76
C GLY A 57 0.99 -14.87 7.28
N TYR A 58 0.30 -14.14 6.40
CA TYR A 58 0.24 -14.46 4.96
C TYR A 58 1.60 -14.39 4.29
N PHE A 59 2.47 -13.47 4.70
CA PHE A 59 3.85 -13.39 4.23
C PHE A 59 4.68 -14.55 4.78
N LYS A 60 4.58 -14.80 6.08
CA LYS A 60 5.33 -15.86 6.76
C LYS A 60 5.00 -17.24 6.17
N ALA A 61 3.74 -17.52 5.88
CA ALA A 61 3.29 -18.76 5.23
C ALA A 61 3.92 -18.98 3.84
N ARG A 62 4.40 -17.91 3.20
CA ARG A 62 5.07 -17.92 1.90
C ARG A 62 6.60 -17.85 1.99
N GLY A 63 7.15 -17.91 3.20
CA GLY A 63 8.58 -17.80 3.45
C GLY A 63 9.13 -16.39 3.21
N LEU A 64 8.31 -15.36 3.46
CA LEU A 64 8.71 -13.95 3.43
C LEU A 64 8.75 -13.39 4.86
N ASP A 65 9.80 -12.62 5.17
CA ASP A 65 9.93 -11.78 6.35
C ASP A 65 9.81 -10.31 5.93
N VAL A 66 8.63 -9.71 6.16
CA VAL A 66 8.34 -8.34 5.74
C VAL A 66 8.68 -7.37 6.87
N GLN A 67 9.65 -6.49 6.62
CA GLN A 67 10.08 -5.44 7.51
C GLN A 67 9.53 -4.10 7.04
N ILE A 68 8.59 -3.53 7.81
CA ILE A 68 7.96 -2.26 7.49
C ILE A 68 8.83 -1.09 7.95
N GLN A 69 9.00 -0.11 7.07
CA GLN A 69 9.50 1.22 7.39
C GLN A 69 8.35 2.22 7.23
N ILE A 70 7.82 2.72 8.35
CA ILE A 70 6.78 3.75 8.32
C ILE A 70 7.39 5.06 7.84
N MET A 71 6.84 5.58 6.76
CA MET A 71 7.29 6.80 6.10
C MET A 71 6.16 7.82 6.02
N ASN A 72 6.52 9.10 5.91
CA ASN A 72 5.54 10.19 5.99
C ASN A 72 5.20 10.82 4.62
N SER A 73 5.87 10.37 3.54
CA SER A 73 5.60 10.88 2.20
C SER A 73 5.98 9.88 1.11
N GLY A 74 5.20 9.81 0.06
CA GLY A 74 5.48 9.01 -1.14
C GLY A 74 6.77 9.43 -1.84
N ALA A 75 7.18 10.69 -1.73
CA ALA A 75 8.46 11.15 -2.29
C ALA A 75 9.65 10.51 -1.56
N ALA A 76 9.59 10.42 -0.22
CA ALA A 76 10.62 9.73 0.55
C ALA A 76 10.64 8.22 0.27
N GLU A 77 9.48 7.60 0.11
CA GLU A 77 9.33 6.18 -0.28
C GLU A 77 9.93 5.91 -1.66
N ALA A 78 9.61 6.74 -2.65
CA ALA A 78 10.17 6.63 -4.00
C ALA A 78 11.70 6.80 -4.01
N ALA A 79 12.23 7.76 -3.26
CA ALA A 79 13.67 7.97 -3.13
C ALA A 79 14.37 6.77 -2.47
N ALA A 80 13.79 6.23 -1.39
CA ALA A 80 14.31 5.07 -0.69
C ALA A 80 14.27 3.80 -1.57
N LEU A 81 13.20 3.63 -2.36
CA LEU A 81 13.08 2.55 -3.33
C LEU A 81 14.13 2.67 -4.45
N ALA A 82 14.26 3.85 -5.05
CA ALA A 82 15.25 4.11 -6.09
C ALA A 82 16.69 3.93 -5.59
N GLY A 83 16.97 4.31 -4.34
CA GLY A 83 18.27 4.15 -3.68
C GLY A 83 18.55 2.73 -3.15
N GLY A 84 17.59 1.79 -3.25
CA GLY A 84 17.75 0.42 -2.76
C GLY A 84 17.69 0.28 -1.24
N ALA A 85 17.24 1.30 -0.51
CA ALA A 85 16.95 1.20 0.93
C ALA A 85 15.66 0.40 1.18
N LEU A 86 14.71 0.45 0.25
CA LEU A 86 13.50 -0.37 0.20
C LEU A 86 13.54 -1.34 -0.98
N ASP A 87 12.83 -2.45 -0.84
CA ASP A 87 12.59 -3.43 -1.91
C ASP A 87 11.23 -3.21 -2.56
N ILE A 88 10.25 -2.78 -1.79
CA ILE A 88 8.88 -2.47 -2.21
C ILE A 88 8.43 -1.19 -1.49
N ALA A 89 7.61 -0.39 -2.15
CA ALA A 89 7.01 0.81 -1.56
C ALA A 89 5.54 0.94 -1.95
N GLU A 90 4.77 1.65 -1.14
CA GLU A 90 3.45 2.12 -1.54
C GLU A 90 3.60 3.32 -2.48
N SER A 91 2.71 3.46 -3.45
CA SER A 91 2.63 4.67 -4.28
C SER A 91 1.25 4.85 -4.88
N ASN A 92 0.84 6.11 -5.05
CA ASN A 92 -0.38 6.42 -5.79
C ASN A 92 -0.13 6.47 -7.31
N VAL A 93 -1.24 6.39 -8.08
CA VAL A 93 -1.16 6.26 -9.54
C VAL A 93 -0.58 7.52 -10.20
N VAL A 94 -0.82 8.71 -9.68
CA VAL A 94 -0.27 9.97 -10.26
C VAL A 94 1.25 9.99 -10.13
N SER A 95 1.77 9.74 -8.92
CA SER A 95 3.21 9.76 -8.65
C SER A 95 3.97 8.70 -9.44
N THR A 96 3.41 7.48 -9.53
CA THR A 96 4.02 6.39 -10.31
C THR A 96 3.98 6.70 -11.81
N SER A 97 2.90 7.30 -12.32
CA SER A 97 2.79 7.73 -13.71
C SER A 97 3.81 8.81 -14.07
N ALA A 98 4.02 9.78 -13.18
CA ALA A 98 5.04 10.81 -13.37
C ALA A 98 6.46 10.22 -13.36
N ALA A 99 6.74 9.26 -12.48
CA ALA A 99 8.00 8.53 -12.46
C ALA A 99 8.24 7.75 -13.75
N HIS A 100 7.23 7.03 -14.25
CA HIS A 100 7.28 6.28 -15.51
C HIS A 100 7.66 7.16 -16.70
N LEU A 101 6.99 8.30 -16.87
CA LEU A 101 7.29 9.21 -17.99
C LEU A 101 8.65 9.91 -17.88
N ARG A 102 9.25 9.96 -16.69
CA ARG A 102 10.63 10.40 -16.45
C ARG A 102 11.65 9.29 -16.64
N GLY A 103 11.22 8.09 -17.05
CA GLY A 103 12.09 6.94 -17.26
C GLY A 103 12.56 6.25 -15.99
N ILE A 104 11.94 6.54 -14.83
CA ILE A 104 12.20 5.82 -13.57
C ILE A 104 11.51 4.46 -13.67
N PRO A 105 12.25 3.34 -13.53
CA PRO A 105 11.74 2.01 -13.86
C PRO A 105 10.90 1.41 -12.73
N PHE A 106 9.90 2.15 -12.23
CA PHE A 106 8.93 1.63 -11.27
C PHE A 106 7.80 0.88 -11.97
N THR A 107 7.32 -0.17 -11.32
CA THR A 107 6.17 -0.95 -11.76
C THR A 107 5.35 -1.42 -10.57
N TYR A 108 4.03 -1.44 -10.71
CA TYR A 108 3.15 -2.05 -9.73
C TYR A 108 3.26 -3.57 -9.77
N ILE A 109 3.38 -4.18 -8.62
CA ILE A 109 3.46 -5.63 -8.42
C ILE A 109 2.27 -6.20 -7.65
N ALA A 110 1.53 -5.36 -6.92
CA ALA A 110 0.28 -5.70 -6.28
C ALA A 110 -0.65 -4.48 -6.25
N PRO A 111 -1.98 -4.66 -6.40
CA PRO A 111 -2.93 -3.59 -6.23
C PRO A 111 -3.04 -3.21 -4.74
N GLY A 112 -3.51 -2.00 -4.47
CA GLY A 112 -3.77 -1.49 -3.13
C GLY A 112 -5.24 -1.16 -2.92
N ALA A 113 -5.50 -0.03 -2.28
CA ALA A 113 -6.84 0.47 -2.06
C ALA A 113 -7.42 1.11 -3.33
N GLU A 114 -8.72 0.95 -3.53
CA GLU A 114 -9.48 1.60 -4.57
C GLU A 114 -10.40 2.67 -4.00
N TYR A 115 -10.62 3.72 -4.76
CA TYR A 115 -11.73 4.62 -4.54
C TYR A 115 -13.03 3.99 -5.00
N ASN A 116 -14.07 4.13 -4.18
CA ASN A 116 -15.42 3.75 -4.53
C ASN A 116 -16.38 4.83 -4.03
N THR A 117 -17.21 5.36 -4.93
CA THR A 117 -18.18 6.43 -4.60
C THR A 117 -19.17 6.03 -3.50
N ASN A 118 -19.42 4.71 -3.30
CA ASN A 118 -20.33 4.22 -2.27
C ASN A 118 -19.69 4.14 -0.87
N ALA A 119 -18.35 4.09 -0.80
CA ALA A 119 -17.61 4.01 0.46
C ALA A 119 -16.31 4.85 0.38
N PRO A 120 -16.42 6.18 0.18
CA PRO A 120 -15.26 7.04 -0.01
C PRO A 120 -14.48 7.20 1.30
N THR A 121 -13.19 6.93 1.27
CA THR A 121 -12.27 7.10 2.40
C THR A 121 -11.52 8.44 2.37
N THR A 122 -11.75 9.23 1.34
CA THR A 122 -11.16 10.57 1.17
C THR A 122 -12.22 11.51 0.63
N LEU A 123 -12.48 12.59 1.35
CA LEU A 123 -13.54 13.54 1.01
C LEU A 123 -13.03 14.98 1.04
N MET A 124 -13.68 15.84 0.25
CA MET A 124 -13.49 17.27 0.35
C MET A 124 -14.32 17.83 1.51
N ILE A 125 -13.65 18.47 2.45
CA ILE A 125 -14.29 19.15 3.57
C ILE A 125 -14.05 20.66 3.50
N CYS A 126 -14.99 21.42 4.09
CA CYS A 126 -14.91 22.86 4.26
C CYS A 126 -15.45 23.27 5.64
N PRO A 127 -15.31 24.55 6.04
CA PRO A 127 -15.94 25.05 7.26
C PRO A 127 -17.43 24.70 7.34
N LYS A 128 -17.94 24.40 8.53
CA LYS A 128 -19.35 24.02 8.75
C LYS A 128 -20.34 24.97 8.09
N ASN A 129 -20.07 26.28 8.16
CA ASN A 129 -20.94 27.32 7.63
C ASN A 129 -20.55 27.76 6.19
N SER A 130 -19.65 27.03 5.53
CA SER A 130 -19.22 27.35 4.17
C SER A 130 -20.37 27.30 3.17
N PRO A 131 -20.52 28.28 2.27
CA PRO A 131 -21.53 28.29 1.22
C PRO A 131 -21.17 27.41 0.01
N VAL A 132 -19.98 26.76 0.00
CA VAL A 132 -19.46 25.98 -1.14
C VAL A 132 -20.47 24.91 -1.58
N LYS A 133 -20.86 24.96 -2.85
CA LYS A 133 -21.72 24.00 -3.55
C LYS A 133 -21.15 23.59 -4.90
N THR A 134 -20.37 24.45 -5.52
CA THR A 134 -19.77 24.26 -6.84
C THR A 134 -18.32 24.70 -6.85
N GLY A 135 -17.60 24.35 -7.90
CA GLY A 135 -16.20 24.77 -8.08
C GLY A 135 -16.02 26.30 -8.16
N LYS A 136 -17.04 27.03 -8.66
CA LYS A 136 -17.00 28.49 -8.71
C LYS A 136 -16.82 29.13 -7.33
N ASP A 137 -17.38 28.52 -6.30
CA ASP A 137 -17.33 29.03 -4.93
C ASP A 137 -15.91 28.91 -4.33
N LEU A 138 -15.04 28.12 -4.97
CA LEU A 138 -13.65 27.92 -4.56
C LEU A 138 -12.64 28.73 -5.39
N ASN A 139 -13.03 29.41 -6.48
CA ASN A 139 -12.11 30.22 -7.28
C ASN A 139 -11.33 31.22 -6.40
N GLY A 140 -9.99 31.24 -6.55
CA GLY A 140 -9.10 32.10 -5.77
C GLY A 140 -8.94 31.74 -4.30
N LYS A 141 -9.44 30.57 -3.86
CA LYS A 141 -9.41 30.11 -2.48
C LYS A 141 -8.17 29.28 -2.16
N ASN A 142 -7.86 29.18 -0.86
CA ASN A 142 -6.81 28.29 -0.36
C ASN A 142 -7.37 26.87 -0.17
N PHE A 143 -6.67 25.87 -0.70
CA PHE A 143 -7.10 24.50 -0.67
C PHE A 143 -6.01 23.59 -0.11
N GLY A 144 -6.28 22.88 1.00
CA GLY A 144 -5.36 21.94 1.63
C GLY A 144 -5.28 20.61 0.89
N VAL A 145 -4.05 20.16 0.58
CA VAL A 145 -3.75 18.87 -0.06
C VAL A 145 -2.62 18.16 0.69
N VAL A 146 -2.55 16.84 0.57
CA VAL A 146 -1.48 16.05 1.22
C VAL A 146 -0.14 16.27 0.52
N ALA A 147 -0.17 16.39 -0.81
CA ALA A 147 1.00 16.71 -1.63
C ALA A 147 0.59 17.45 -2.90
N LEU A 148 1.48 18.27 -3.43
CA LEU A 148 1.32 18.91 -4.74
C LEU A 148 1.64 17.91 -5.86
N ALA A 149 1.02 18.10 -7.03
CA ALA A 149 1.14 17.22 -8.18
C ALA A 149 0.83 15.75 -7.85
N ASP A 150 -0.15 15.53 -6.99
CA ASP A 150 -0.55 14.26 -6.40
C ASP A 150 -2.06 14.02 -6.57
N LEU A 151 -2.53 12.82 -6.29
CA LEU A 151 -3.94 12.45 -6.37
C LEU A 151 -4.83 13.35 -5.49
N SER A 152 -4.33 13.78 -4.32
CA SER A 152 -5.06 14.68 -3.42
C SER A 152 -5.29 16.09 -3.99
N GLN A 153 -4.50 16.50 -4.98
CA GLN A 153 -4.72 17.72 -5.76
C GLN A 153 -5.52 17.44 -7.04
N LEU A 154 -5.32 16.28 -7.67
CA LEU A 154 -5.98 15.91 -8.92
C LEU A 154 -7.51 15.81 -8.76
N GLY A 155 -7.99 15.21 -7.70
CA GLY A 155 -9.42 15.09 -7.40
C GLY A 155 -10.10 16.46 -7.32
N PRO A 156 -9.66 17.34 -6.42
CA PRO A 156 -10.22 18.69 -6.31
C PRO A 156 -10.20 19.50 -7.59
N ILE A 157 -9.09 19.58 -8.32
CA ILE A 157 -9.02 20.36 -9.57
C ILE A 157 -10.00 19.82 -10.60
N THR A 158 -10.13 18.49 -10.70
CA THR A 158 -11.09 17.84 -11.60
C THR A 158 -12.53 18.19 -11.22
N TRP A 159 -12.87 18.14 -9.93
CA TRP A 159 -14.20 18.48 -9.44
C TRP A 159 -14.53 19.97 -9.63
N ILE A 160 -13.58 20.85 -9.31
CA ILE A 160 -13.75 22.31 -9.46
C ILE A 160 -14.11 22.65 -10.90
N ASP A 161 -13.32 22.17 -11.87
CA ASP A 161 -13.56 22.42 -13.29
C ASP A 161 -14.88 21.79 -13.77
N SER A 162 -15.19 20.57 -13.34
CA SER A 162 -16.40 19.86 -13.76
C SER A 162 -17.69 20.51 -13.23
N THR A 163 -17.58 21.31 -12.16
CA THR A 163 -18.70 22.03 -11.54
C THR A 163 -18.68 23.54 -11.83
N GLY A 164 -17.94 23.93 -12.89
CA GLY A 164 -17.97 25.27 -13.49
C GLY A 164 -17.05 26.29 -12.82
N GLY A 165 -16.12 25.86 -11.98
CA GLY A 165 -15.03 26.69 -11.46
C GLY A 165 -13.83 26.70 -12.39
N ASP A 166 -12.74 27.28 -11.91
CA ASP A 166 -11.42 27.30 -12.56
C ASP A 166 -10.36 26.83 -11.56
N GLY A 167 -9.96 25.58 -11.70
CA GLY A 167 -8.99 24.94 -10.81
C GLY A 167 -7.60 25.56 -10.85
N SER A 168 -7.27 26.35 -11.91
CA SER A 168 -6.01 27.06 -12.01
C SER A 168 -5.92 28.28 -11.08
N THR A 169 -7.04 28.76 -10.59
CA THR A 169 -7.11 29.90 -9.66
C THR A 169 -6.92 29.50 -8.20
N ILE A 170 -6.90 28.22 -7.91
CA ILE A 170 -6.80 27.69 -6.54
C ILE A 170 -5.37 27.81 -6.01
N HIS A 171 -5.24 28.27 -4.78
CA HIS A 171 -3.98 28.29 -4.03
C HIS A 171 -3.84 26.98 -3.24
N TYR A 172 -3.23 25.97 -3.84
CA TYR A 172 -3.00 24.68 -3.15
C TYR A 172 -1.91 24.81 -2.10
N VAL A 173 -2.21 24.32 -0.89
CA VAL A 173 -1.31 24.35 0.27
C VAL A 173 -1.04 22.90 0.70
N GLU A 174 0.22 22.48 0.56
CA GLU A 174 0.64 21.16 1.01
C GLU A 174 0.74 21.14 2.54
N MET A 175 0.09 20.14 3.17
CA MET A 175 0.11 19.96 4.61
C MET A 175 -0.23 18.53 5.02
N PRO A 176 0.24 18.06 6.20
CA PRO A 176 -0.17 16.76 6.73
C PRO A 176 -1.68 16.67 6.94
N ALA A 177 -2.29 15.54 6.56
CA ALA A 177 -3.74 15.31 6.68
C ALA A 177 -4.28 15.58 8.10
N ALA A 178 -3.53 15.16 9.14
CA ALA A 178 -3.90 15.38 10.54
C ALA A 178 -4.07 16.88 10.92
N GLY A 179 -3.43 17.80 10.17
CA GLY A 179 -3.51 19.24 10.40
C GLY A 179 -4.67 19.94 9.67
N MET A 180 -5.29 19.28 8.68
CA MET A 180 -6.25 19.92 7.77
C MET A 180 -7.53 20.39 8.46
N GLY A 181 -8.08 19.62 9.38
CA GLY A 181 -9.25 20.01 10.17
C GLY A 181 -9.01 21.31 10.94
N ALA A 182 -7.88 21.39 11.65
CA ALA A 182 -7.49 22.59 12.38
C ALA A 182 -7.17 23.77 11.45
N ALA A 183 -6.63 23.53 10.24
CA ALA A 183 -6.38 24.58 9.26
C ALA A 183 -7.69 25.19 8.72
N ILE A 184 -8.73 24.36 8.52
CA ILE A 184 -10.07 24.81 8.15
C ILE A 184 -10.68 25.64 9.29
N GLU A 185 -10.61 25.15 10.53
CA GLU A 185 -11.15 25.83 11.70
C GLU A 185 -10.53 27.23 11.89
N ARG A 186 -9.23 27.36 11.67
CA ARG A 186 -8.51 28.65 11.74
C ARG A 186 -8.70 29.52 10.51
N GLY A 187 -9.35 29.06 9.44
CA GLY A 187 -9.49 29.78 8.19
C GLY A 187 -8.18 29.89 7.38
N THR A 188 -7.20 29.04 7.66
CA THR A 188 -5.95 28.98 6.88
C THR A 188 -6.19 28.43 5.47
N VAL A 189 -7.12 27.49 5.35
CA VAL A 189 -7.63 26.97 4.08
C VAL A 189 -9.15 27.03 4.07
N ASP A 190 -9.74 27.25 2.90
CA ASP A 190 -11.19 27.33 2.67
C ASP A 190 -11.81 25.96 2.44
N ALA A 191 -11.03 25.00 1.96
CA ALA A 191 -11.39 23.60 1.79
C ALA A 191 -10.13 22.72 1.85
N ALA A 192 -10.31 21.41 2.04
CA ALA A 192 -9.21 20.47 1.99
C ALA A 192 -9.68 19.08 1.52
N MET A 193 -8.77 18.32 0.89
CA MET A 193 -8.98 16.91 0.54
C MET A 193 -8.40 16.03 1.64
N VAL A 194 -9.26 15.42 2.45
CA VAL A 194 -8.85 14.78 3.69
C VAL A 194 -9.13 13.29 3.67
N PRO A 195 -8.10 12.44 3.82
CA PRO A 195 -8.27 10.99 3.94
C PRO A 195 -8.57 10.56 5.37
N GLU A 196 -9.14 9.35 5.53
CA GLU A 196 -9.26 8.67 6.82
C GLU A 196 -7.87 8.27 7.39
N PRO A 197 -7.68 8.32 8.70
CA PRO A 197 -8.62 8.65 9.79
C PRO A 197 -8.76 10.17 10.08
N ALA A 198 -7.96 11.02 9.44
CA ALA A 198 -7.97 12.47 9.66
C ALA A 198 -9.33 13.11 9.30
N LEU A 199 -10.03 12.55 8.32
CA LEU A 199 -11.37 12.96 7.93
C LEU A 199 -12.36 12.83 9.10
N GLN A 200 -12.41 11.68 9.73
CA GLN A 200 -13.29 11.44 10.86
C GLN A 200 -12.96 12.36 12.04
N ILE A 201 -11.68 12.60 12.33
CA ILE A 201 -11.25 13.55 13.37
C ILE A 201 -11.75 14.97 13.06
N ALA A 202 -11.56 15.42 11.80
CA ALA A 202 -12.00 16.76 11.39
C ALA A 202 -13.52 16.92 11.45
N LEU A 203 -14.29 15.90 11.09
CA LEU A 203 -15.75 15.94 11.17
C LEU A 203 -16.27 15.86 12.62
N ALA A 204 -15.63 15.08 13.47
CA ALA A 204 -16.00 14.94 14.88
C ALA A 204 -15.80 16.24 15.66
N SER A 205 -14.90 17.13 15.26
CA SER A 205 -14.73 18.46 15.87
C SER A 205 -15.98 19.36 15.73
N GLY A 206 -16.85 19.07 14.74
CA GLY A 206 -18.02 19.86 14.41
C GLY A 206 -17.72 21.21 13.71
N ALA A 207 -16.45 21.54 13.48
CA ALA A 207 -16.01 22.74 12.79
C ALA A 207 -16.05 22.60 11.24
N SER A 208 -16.06 21.36 10.76
CA SER A 208 -16.04 21.04 9.33
C SER A 208 -17.28 20.26 8.91
N LYS A 209 -17.56 20.28 7.59
CA LYS A 209 -18.55 19.41 6.94
C LYS A 209 -17.99 18.86 5.63
N VAL A 210 -18.56 17.75 5.16
CA VAL A 210 -18.30 17.26 3.80
C VAL A 210 -18.93 18.23 2.79
N CYS A 211 -18.16 18.69 1.80
CA CYS A 211 -18.60 19.58 0.73
C CYS A 211 -18.79 18.84 -0.59
N ALA A 212 -17.91 17.87 -0.89
CA ALA A 212 -18.05 17.06 -2.10
C ALA A 212 -17.31 15.72 -1.97
N LYS A 213 -17.72 14.77 -2.81
CA LYS A 213 -16.93 13.59 -3.19
C LYS A 213 -16.09 13.95 -4.42
N ALA A 214 -15.05 14.76 -4.22
CA ALA A 214 -14.31 15.34 -5.33
C ALA A 214 -13.69 14.30 -6.27
N PHE A 215 -13.38 13.11 -5.77
CA PHE A 215 -12.88 12.00 -6.56
C PHE A 215 -13.90 11.43 -7.57
N ASP A 216 -15.21 11.62 -7.36
CA ASP A 216 -16.24 11.20 -8.33
C ASP A 216 -16.06 11.89 -9.70
N ALA A 217 -15.43 13.08 -9.72
CA ALA A 217 -15.11 13.77 -10.95
C ALA A 217 -13.98 13.11 -11.77
N VAL A 218 -13.17 12.28 -11.14
CA VAL A 218 -12.17 11.45 -11.85
C VAL A 218 -12.86 10.20 -12.42
N ALA A 219 -13.49 9.40 -11.54
CA ALA A 219 -14.33 8.26 -11.90
C ALA A 219 -15.07 7.75 -10.65
N PRO A 220 -16.19 6.99 -10.81
CA PRO A 220 -16.91 6.41 -9.67
C PRO A 220 -16.13 5.32 -8.93
N ALA A 221 -15.13 4.72 -9.59
CA ALA A 221 -14.17 3.79 -9.01
C ALA A 221 -12.83 3.90 -9.73
N PHE A 222 -11.73 3.88 -9.00
CA PHE A 222 -10.38 3.88 -9.55
C PHE A 222 -9.35 3.47 -8.48
N MET A 223 -8.14 3.11 -8.92
CA MET A 223 -7.04 2.75 -8.02
C MET A 223 -6.47 3.98 -7.33
N LEU A 224 -6.53 4.01 -6.00
CA LEU A 224 -5.89 5.06 -5.19
C LEU A 224 -4.37 4.86 -5.15
N ASN A 225 -3.94 3.68 -4.79
CA ASN A 225 -2.55 3.32 -4.61
C ASN A 225 -2.30 1.83 -4.92
N GLY A 226 -1.06 1.44 -4.85
CA GLY A 226 -0.63 0.04 -4.94
C GLY A 226 0.82 -0.11 -4.55
N TRP A 227 1.31 -1.32 -4.67
CA TRP A 227 2.65 -1.70 -4.25
C TRP A 227 3.59 -1.72 -5.44
N ILE A 228 4.59 -0.85 -5.42
CA ILE A 228 5.57 -0.70 -6.49
C ILE A 228 6.92 -1.26 -6.10
N THR A 229 7.67 -1.66 -7.11
CA THR A 229 9.10 -1.93 -7.02
C THR A 229 9.80 -1.51 -8.31
N THR A 230 11.11 -1.72 -8.42
CA THR A 230 11.83 -1.49 -9.67
C THR A 230 11.71 -2.69 -10.61
N THR A 231 11.70 -2.45 -11.92
CA THR A 231 11.71 -3.54 -12.92
C THR A 231 12.92 -4.46 -12.76
N ASP A 232 14.05 -3.93 -12.27
CA ASP A 232 15.25 -4.73 -11.97
C ASP A 232 15.04 -5.67 -10.77
N TYR A 233 14.33 -5.20 -9.75
CA TYR A 233 13.98 -6.07 -8.61
C TYR A 233 13.06 -7.20 -9.04
N VAL A 234 12.06 -6.92 -9.90
CA VAL A 234 11.17 -7.94 -10.49
C VAL A 234 11.96 -9.01 -11.22
N LYS A 235 12.92 -8.60 -12.07
CA LYS A 235 13.77 -9.53 -12.85
C LYS A 235 14.65 -10.39 -11.95
N LYS A 236 15.23 -9.80 -10.90
CA LYS A 236 16.13 -10.50 -9.97
C LYS A 236 15.40 -11.40 -8.97
N ASN A 237 14.18 -11.02 -8.56
CA ASN A 237 13.42 -11.66 -7.49
C ASN A 237 11.98 -12.03 -7.89
N PRO A 238 11.73 -12.68 -9.05
CA PRO A 238 10.38 -12.91 -9.56
C PRO A 238 9.52 -13.77 -8.62
N ALA A 239 10.13 -14.70 -7.89
CA ALA A 239 9.43 -15.54 -6.92
C ALA A 239 8.97 -14.73 -5.69
N ALA A 240 9.82 -13.84 -5.19
CA ALA A 240 9.49 -12.95 -4.06
C ALA A 240 8.34 -12.00 -4.42
N VAL A 241 8.39 -11.42 -5.63
CA VAL A 241 7.33 -10.53 -6.15
C VAL A 241 5.99 -11.26 -6.22
N ARG A 242 5.95 -12.47 -6.79
CA ARG A 242 4.72 -13.28 -6.80
C ARG A 242 4.20 -13.59 -5.41
N LYS A 243 5.08 -14.05 -4.50
CA LYS A 243 4.71 -14.36 -3.12
C LYS A 243 4.16 -13.14 -2.37
N PHE A 244 4.77 -11.96 -2.57
CA PHE A 244 4.29 -10.71 -2.00
C PHE A 244 2.92 -10.36 -2.55
N ARG A 245 2.75 -10.35 -3.88
CA ARG A 245 1.46 -10.08 -4.53
C ARG A 245 0.36 -11.01 -4.03
N ASP A 246 0.62 -12.31 -3.99
CA ASP A 246 -0.37 -13.31 -3.58
C ASP A 246 -0.77 -13.11 -2.10
N ALA A 247 0.18 -12.74 -1.23
CA ALA A 247 -0.13 -12.41 0.16
C ALA A 247 -1.00 -11.15 0.27
N MET A 248 -0.71 -10.11 -0.52
CA MET A 248 -1.49 -8.87 -0.53
C MET A 248 -2.91 -9.08 -1.07
N LEU A 249 -3.08 -9.92 -2.12
CA LEU A 249 -4.39 -10.26 -2.65
C LEU A 249 -5.24 -11.07 -1.65
N ASP A 250 -4.63 -11.98 -0.90
CA ASP A 250 -5.35 -12.70 0.15
C ASP A 250 -5.73 -11.77 1.31
N ALA A 251 -4.84 -10.85 1.68
CA ALA A 251 -5.13 -9.83 2.69
C ALA A 251 -6.25 -8.89 2.23
N ALA A 252 -6.26 -8.47 0.96
CA ALA A 252 -7.33 -7.66 0.38
C ALA A 252 -8.69 -8.35 0.50
N LYS A 253 -8.78 -9.62 0.06
CA LYS A 253 -10.01 -10.44 0.18
C LYS A 253 -10.47 -10.60 1.62
N TRP A 254 -9.53 -10.77 2.54
CA TRP A 254 -9.85 -10.92 3.96
C TRP A 254 -10.31 -9.59 4.56
N ALA A 255 -9.59 -8.49 4.33
CA ALA A 255 -9.89 -7.16 4.86
C ALA A 255 -11.28 -6.68 4.41
N ASN A 256 -11.60 -6.83 3.11
CA ASN A 256 -12.90 -6.45 2.56
C ASN A 256 -14.09 -7.19 3.23
N LYS A 257 -13.86 -8.40 3.75
CA LYS A 257 -14.88 -9.20 4.44
C LYS A 257 -14.89 -9.02 5.96
N ASN A 258 -13.80 -8.48 6.53
CA ASN A 258 -13.55 -8.46 7.96
C ASN A 258 -13.18 -7.07 8.47
N HIS A 259 -13.88 -6.01 8.05
CA HIS A 259 -13.56 -4.62 8.35
C HIS A 259 -13.31 -4.35 9.85
N LYS A 260 -14.13 -4.96 10.74
CA LYS A 260 -13.97 -4.80 12.20
C LYS A 260 -12.67 -5.44 12.70
N ALA A 261 -12.36 -6.65 12.25
CA ALA A 261 -11.14 -7.34 12.67
C ALA A 261 -9.89 -6.64 12.10
N SER A 262 -9.95 -6.16 10.85
CA SER A 262 -8.90 -5.33 10.24
C SER A 262 -8.71 -4.00 11.01
N ALA A 263 -9.80 -3.39 11.52
CA ALA A 263 -9.70 -2.19 12.34
C ALA A 263 -8.91 -2.46 13.64
N GLU A 264 -9.14 -3.60 14.31
CA GLU A 264 -8.38 -3.97 15.53
C GLU A 264 -6.88 -4.16 15.24
N ILE A 265 -6.54 -4.69 14.07
CA ILE A 265 -5.14 -4.79 13.64
C ILE A 265 -4.59 -3.38 13.35
N PHE A 266 -5.31 -2.56 12.59
CA PHE A 266 -4.87 -1.21 12.23
C PHE A 266 -4.64 -0.29 13.43
N LYS A 267 -5.41 -0.42 14.52
CA LYS A 267 -5.21 0.30 15.78
C LYS A 267 -3.81 0.14 16.37
N GLN A 268 -3.12 -0.97 16.08
CA GLN A 268 -1.77 -1.23 16.58
C GLN A 268 -0.69 -0.43 15.81
N TYR A 269 -1.00 0.06 14.61
CA TYR A 269 -0.09 0.79 13.74
C TYR A 269 -0.44 2.27 13.59
N SER A 270 -1.70 2.61 13.79
CA SER A 270 -2.21 3.99 13.70
C SER A 270 -2.00 4.75 15.00
N LYS A 271 -1.78 6.07 14.88
CA LYS A 271 -1.78 7.00 16.03
C LYS A 271 -3.16 7.63 16.25
N ALA A 272 -4.16 7.32 15.42
CA ALA A 272 -5.52 7.82 15.61
C ALA A 272 -6.18 7.17 16.84
N PRO A 273 -7.07 7.88 17.54
CA PRO A 273 -7.84 7.30 18.64
C PRO A 273 -8.63 6.07 18.17
N PRO A 274 -8.74 5.03 19.02
CA PRO A 274 -9.44 3.78 18.65
C PRO A 274 -10.88 3.98 18.21
N ASP A 275 -11.63 4.87 18.86
CA ASP A 275 -13.01 5.22 18.54
C ASP A 275 -13.15 5.90 17.16
N VAL A 276 -12.16 6.68 16.75
CA VAL A 276 -12.08 7.25 15.40
C VAL A 276 -11.94 6.15 14.36
N ILE A 277 -11.05 5.17 14.60
CA ILE A 277 -10.84 4.03 13.69
C ILE A 277 -12.11 3.17 13.59
N ASP A 278 -12.85 3.01 14.69
CA ASP A 278 -14.11 2.27 14.72
C ASP A 278 -15.24 2.98 13.94
N ALA A 279 -15.22 4.32 13.91
CA ALA A 279 -16.25 5.14 13.28
C ALA A 279 -15.97 5.46 11.80
N MET A 280 -14.72 5.41 11.35
CA MET A 280 -14.33 5.82 9.99
C MET A 280 -14.80 4.84 8.92
N THR A 281 -14.97 5.34 7.70
CA THR A 281 -15.14 4.49 6.52
C THR A 281 -13.84 3.74 6.25
N ARG A 282 -13.92 2.40 6.17
CA ARG A 282 -12.76 1.56 5.90
C ARG A 282 -12.46 1.47 4.40
N ALA A 283 -11.18 1.37 4.08
CA ALA A 283 -10.72 1.19 2.71
C ALA A 283 -11.24 -0.11 2.09
N THR A 284 -11.59 -0.04 0.81
CA THR A 284 -11.82 -1.21 -0.04
C THR A 284 -10.53 -1.50 -0.82
N PHE A 285 -10.12 -2.73 -0.86
CA PHE A 285 -8.88 -3.16 -1.53
C PHE A 285 -9.21 -3.95 -2.79
N ALA A 286 -8.50 -3.65 -3.88
CA ALA A 286 -8.66 -4.41 -5.13
C ALA A 286 -8.16 -5.85 -4.96
N GLU A 287 -8.99 -6.80 -5.35
CA GLU A 287 -8.72 -8.25 -5.23
C GLU A 287 -8.07 -8.84 -6.49
N LYS A 288 -7.80 -8.01 -7.49
CA LYS A 288 -7.11 -8.35 -8.74
C LYS A 288 -6.43 -7.13 -9.33
N PHE A 289 -5.44 -7.32 -10.18
CA PHE A 289 -5.00 -6.25 -11.07
C PHE A 289 -6.06 -6.02 -12.15
N ASP A 290 -6.48 -4.76 -12.26
CA ASP A 290 -7.42 -4.31 -13.27
C ASP A 290 -6.92 -2.98 -13.88
N PRO A 291 -6.35 -3.00 -15.10
CA PRO A 291 -5.85 -1.78 -15.73
C PRO A 291 -6.91 -0.67 -15.85
N ASP A 292 -8.20 -1.05 -15.95
CA ASP A 292 -9.30 -0.10 -16.09
C ASP A 292 -9.50 0.76 -14.82
N LEU A 293 -9.03 0.29 -13.66
CA LEU A 293 -9.02 1.10 -12.43
C LEU A 293 -7.89 2.13 -12.39
N PHE A 294 -6.81 1.95 -13.15
CA PHE A 294 -5.69 2.89 -13.21
C PHE A 294 -5.88 3.95 -14.29
N GLN A 295 -6.48 3.58 -15.43
CA GLN A 295 -6.55 4.41 -16.61
C GLN A 295 -7.27 5.75 -16.39
N PRO A 296 -8.38 5.85 -15.62
CA PRO A 296 -9.03 7.14 -15.36
C PRO A 296 -8.11 8.17 -14.71
N VAL A 297 -7.28 7.72 -13.74
CA VAL A 297 -6.33 8.60 -13.05
C VAL A 297 -5.22 9.06 -13.99
N ILE A 298 -4.67 8.17 -14.83
CA ILE A 298 -3.64 8.50 -15.82
C ILE A 298 -4.19 9.55 -16.81
N ASN A 299 -5.42 9.37 -17.30
CA ASN A 299 -6.06 10.29 -18.23
C ASN A 299 -6.30 11.66 -17.59
N ALA A 300 -6.81 11.70 -16.36
CA ALA A 300 -7.02 12.94 -15.62
C ALA A 300 -5.69 13.65 -15.32
N ALA A 301 -4.65 12.92 -14.90
CA ALA A 301 -3.33 13.48 -14.64
C ALA A 301 -2.73 14.14 -15.90
N ALA A 302 -2.90 13.54 -17.07
CA ALA A 302 -2.48 14.13 -18.34
C ALA A 302 -3.30 15.38 -18.71
N LYS A 303 -4.62 15.34 -18.53
CA LYS A 303 -5.51 16.48 -18.77
C LYS A 303 -5.10 17.69 -17.94
N TYR A 304 -4.76 17.51 -16.69
CA TYR A 304 -4.39 18.57 -15.76
C TYR A 304 -2.89 18.86 -15.70
N LYS A 305 -2.08 18.31 -16.62
CA LYS A 305 -0.64 18.56 -16.74
C LYS A 305 0.19 18.10 -15.53
N PHE A 306 -0.30 17.13 -14.76
CA PHE A 306 0.50 16.45 -13.74
C PHE A 306 1.50 15.47 -14.36
N ILE A 307 1.15 15.00 -15.57
CA ILE A 307 2.03 14.24 -16.46
C ILE A 307 1.92 14.81 -17.88
N ASP A 308 2.96 14.61 -18.69
CA ASP A 308 3.06 15.22 -20.02
C ASP A 308 2.03 14.66 -21.01
N ARG A 309 1.69 13.38 -20.92
CA ARG A 309 0.76 12.68 -21.81
C ARG A 309 0.16 11.45 -21.13
N PRO A 310 -1.04 11.00 -21.57
CA PRO A 310 -1.55 9.71 -21.14
C PRO A 310 -0.76 8.56 -21.79
N PHE A 311 -0.86 7.38 -21.17
CA PHE A 311 -0.27 6.13 -21.66
C PHE A 311 -1.14 4.96 -21.18
N PRO A 312 -1.02 3.75 -21.79
CA PRO A 312 -1.75 2.57 -21.33
C PRO A 312 -1.36 2.18 -19.91
N ALA A 313 -2.33 1.97 -19.03
CA ALA A 313 -2.04 1.57 -17.65
C ALA A 313 -1.20 0.30 -17.55
N ALA A 314 -1.30 -0.61 -18.52
CA ALA A 314 -0.51 -1.84 -18.59
C ALA A 314 1.01 -1.59 -18.58
N ASP A 315 1.46 -0.41 -19.05
CA ASP A 315 2.90 -0.07 -19.12
C ASP A 315 3.57 0.04 -17.73
N ILE A 316 2.76 0.26 -16.68
CA ILE A 316 3.22 0.36 -15.28
C ILE A 316 2.79 -0.81 -14.40
N LEU A 317 2.24 -1.87 -14.97
CA LEU A 317 1.78 -3.06 -14.25
C LEU A 317 2.66 -4.27 -14.55
N THR A 318 3.07 -5.00 -13.51
CA THR A 318 3.67 -6.34 -13.64
C THR A 318 2.58 -7.37 -13.39
N LEU A 319 1.98 -7.87 -14.46
CA LEU A 319 0.87 -8.83 -14.44
C LEU A 319 1.34 -10.28 -14.26
#